data_5e43c70bddd9f760a318dff2f3211310
#
_entry.id   5e43c70bddd9f760a318dff2f3211310
#
_cell.length_a   1.000
_cell.length_b   1.000
_cell.length_c   1.000
_cell.angle_alpha   90.00
_cell.angle_beta   90.00
_cell.angle_gamma   90.00
#
_symmetry.space_group_name_H-M   'P 1'
#
loop_
_entity.id
_entity.type
_entity.pdbx_description
1 polymer ?
#
loop_
_entity_poly.entity_id
_entity_poly.type
_entity_poly.pdbx_seq_one_letter_code
_entity_poly.pdbx_strand_id
1 'polypeptide(L)'
;EYEELNDYLGKILEPEQEFSHRMIFLVKNPVIAGFLIGERSKFTEQNYPFMIEVYPDVPPATDHTAVQCWINIIRFLDQFILENRLADDLQIHFGFWNDRLETVYELQLDPTMKELLTEELHAPVISQLLKRVDGQLEIESNERRIKISLKTAYRKEGN
;
A
#
# COMPACT_ATOMS: atom_id res chain seq x y z
N GLU A 1 -19.20 31.34 14.31
CA GLU A 1 -19.65 29.94 14.20
C GLU A 1 -19.36 29.36 12.82
N TYR A 2 -19.77 30.06 11.78
CA TYR A 2 -19.57 29.59 10.41
C TYR A 2 -18.08 29.55 10.04
N GLU A 3 -17.33 30.55 10.44
CA GLU A 3 -15.87 30.61 10.22
C GLU A 3 -15.13 29.54 11.00
N GLU A 4 -15.54 29.28 12.24
CA GLU A 4 -14.93 28.23 13.08
C GLU A 4 -15.17 26.84 12.50
N LEU A 5 -16.38 26.59 11.95
CA LEU A 5 -16.70 25.33 11.30
C LEU A 5 -15.88 25.15 10.03
N ASN A 6 -15.74 26.19 9.22
CA ASN A 6 -14.90 26.14 8.01
C ASN A 6 -13.43 25.90 8.34
N ASP A 7 -12.90 26.54 9.38
CA ASP A 7 -11.52 26.32 9.83
C ASP A 7 -11.32 24.87 10.31
N TYR A 8 -12.30 24.34 11.04
CA TYR A 8 -12.26 22.97 11.53
C TYR A 8 -12.30 21.97 10.37
N LEU A 9 -13.20 22.16 9.41
CA LEU A 9 -13.29 21.32 8.21
C LEU A 9 -12.02 21.41 7.37
N GLY A 10 -11.44 22.60 7.23
CA GLY A 10 -10.18 22.79 6.52
C GLY A 10 -9.04 22.00 7.16
N LYS A 11 -8.96 21.99 8.48
CA LYS A 11 -7.93 21.23 9.21
C LYS A 11 -8.08 19.72 9.04
N ILE A 12 -9.31 19.21 8.90
CA ILE A 12 -9.57 17.79 8.69
C ILE A 12 -9.28 17.40 7.24
N LEU A 13 -9.68 18.22 6.28
CA LEU A 13 -9.58 17.91 4.84
C LEU A 13 -8.19 18.18 4.26
N GLU A 14 -7.43 19.11 4.85
CA GLU A 14 -6.13 19.53 4.35
C GLU A 14 -5.11 18.38 4.22
N PRO A 15 -4.95 17.46 5.20
CA PRO A 15 -4.05 16.32 5.05
C PRO A 15 -4.46 15.36 3.93
N GLU A 16 -5.74 15.17 3.71
CA GLU A 16 -6.24 14.33 2.63
C GLU A 16 -5.98 14.96 1.26
N GLN A 17 -6.22 16.25 1.12
CA GLN A 17 -5.94 17.00 -0.10
C GLN A 17 -4.44 17.00 -0.41
N GLU A 18 -3.60 17.20 0.59
CA GLU A 18 -2.15 17.17 0.44
C GLU A 18 -1.66 15.81 -0.04
N PHE A 19 -2.17 14.74 0.54
CA PHE A 19 -1.84 13.37 0.11
C PHE A 19 -2.27 13.13 -1.34
N SER A 20 -3.48 13.52 -1.70
CA SER A 20 -4.02 13.38 -3.06
C SER A 20 -3.17 14.14 -4.09
N HIS A 21 -2.77 15.38 -3.76
CA HIS A 21 -1.89 16.18 -4.60
C HIS A 21 -0.53 15.51 -4.80
N ARG A 22 0.07 14.98 -3.73
CA ARG A 22 1.34 14.26 -3.82
C ARG A 22 1.22 13.02 -4.71
N MET A 23 0.13 12.26 -4.56
CA MET A 23 -0.08 11.06 -5.39
C MET A 23 -0.20 11.40 -6.86
N ILE A 24 -0.96 12.42 -7.21
CA ILE A 24 -1.11 12.87 -8.60
C ILE A 24 0.23 13.31 -9.18
N PHE A 25 1.07 13.97 -8.37
CA PHE A 25 2.37 14.48 -8.80
C PHE A 25 3.42 13.37 -8.91
N LEU A 26 3.51 12.48 -7.92
CA LEU A 26 4.56 11.46 -7.83
C LEU A 26 4.23 10.18 -8.58
N VAL A 27 2.95 9.85 -8.74
CA VAL A 27 2.53 8.63 -9.40
C VAL A 27 1.88 8.99 -10.73
N LYS A 28 2.62 8.77 -11.82
CA LYS A 28 2.18 9.11 -13.18
C LYS A 28 1.22 8.09 -13.78
N ASN A 29 0.80 7.11 -12.99
CA ASN A 29 -0.22 6.15 -13.36
C ASN A 29 -1.50 6.47 -12.58
N PRO A 30 -2.56 6.98 -13.25
CA PRO A 30 -3.79 7.39 -12.56
C PRO A 30 -4.50 6.25 -11.81
N VAL A 31 -4.39 5.02 -12.31
CA VAL A 31 -5.01 3.85 -11.67
C VAL A 31 -4.34 3.57 -10.34
N ILE A 32 -3.01 3.58 -10.31
CA ILE A 32 -2.24 3.37 -9.07
C ILE A 32 -2.49 4.52 -8.10
N ALA A 33 -2.42 5.76 -8.57
CA ALA A 33 -2.65 6.94 -7.73
C ALA A 33 -4.04 6.90 -7.08
N GLY A 34 -5.07 6.64 -7.87
CA GLY A 34 -6.44 6.53 -7.37
C GLY A 34 -6.61 5.38 -6.36
N PHE A 35 -5.98 4.25 -6.63
CA PHE A 35 -6.01 3.11 -5.72
C PHE A 35 -5.37 3.44 -4.37
N LEU A 36 -4.18 4.04 -4.36
CA LEU A 36 -3.49 4.42 -3.12
C LEU A 36 -4.27 5.44 -2.30
N ILE A 37 -4.90 6.40 -2.96
CA ILE A 37 -5.79 7.37 -2.31
C ILE A 37 -6.96 6.65 -1.64
N GLY A 38 -7.58 5.69 -2.34
CA GLY A 38 -8.68 4.89 -1.81
C GLY A 38 -8.26 4.01 -0.63
N GLU A 39 -7.10 3.39 -0.70
CA GLU A 39 -6.59 2.56 0.41
C GLU A 39 -6.31 3.40 1.65
N ARG A 40 -5.71 4.58 1.47
CA ARG A 40 -5.49 5.51 2.59
C ARG A 40 -6.82 5.87 3.27
N SER A 41 -7.85 6.15 2.49
CA SER A 41 -9.18 6.46 3.02
C SER A 41 -9.75 5.33 3.86
N LYS A 42 -9.57 4.08 3.45
CA LYS A 42 -10.04 2.91 4.22
C LYS A 42 -9.40 2.85 5.61
N PHE A 43 -8.08 3.05 5.70
CA PHE A 43 -7.39 3.06 6.98
C PHE A 43 -7.83 4.23 7.85
N THR A 44 -7.94 5.42 7.26
CA THR A 44 -8.36 6.63 7.96
C THR A 44 -9.77 6.50 8.53
N GLU A 45 -10.71 5.97 7.74
CA GLU A 45 -12.11 5.78 8.17
C GLU A 45 -12.23 4.82 9.34
N GLN A 46 -11.34 3.86 9.45
CA GLN A 46 -11.34 2.89 10.54
C GLN A 46 -10.45 3.31 11.71
N ASN A 47 -9.93 4.53 11.68
CA ASN A 47 -9.02 5.07 12.70
C ASN A 47 -7.81 4.16 12.93
N TYR A 48 -7.29 3.57 11.87
CA TYR A 48 -6.15 2.67 11.93
C TYR A 48 -4.85 3.47 11.88
N PRO A 49 -3.91 3.29 12.83
CA PRO A 49 -2.64 4.00 12.80
C PRO A 49 -1.77 3.51 11.64
N PHE A 50 -1.49 4.40 10.68
CA PHE A 50 -0.70 4.00 9.52
C PHE A 50 -0.01 5.21 8.89
N MET A 51 1.00 4.92 8.07
CA MET A 51 1.69 5.90 7.23
C MET A 51 1.96 5.28 5.86
N ILE A 52 1.70 6.03 4.80
CA ILE A 52 2.04 5.63 3.43
C ILE A 52 3.00 6.67 2.84
N GLU A 53 4.16 6.20 2.37
CA GLU A 53 5.14 7.05 1.68
C GLU A 53 5.43 6.50 0.29
N VAL A 54 5.64 7.37 -0.67
CA VAL A 54 5.93 7.03 -2.07
C VAL A 54 7.32 7.51 -2.45
N TYR A 55 8.14 6.60 -2.95
CA TYR A 55 9.50 6.84 -3.44
C TYR A 55 9.81 5.91 -4.59
N PRO A 56 10.62 6.28 -5.54
CA PRO A 56 10.71 7.56 -6.19
C PRO A 56 9.48 7.77 -7.06
N ASP A 57 9.54 8.69 -8.05
CA ASP A 57 8.45 8.91 -9.00
C ASP A 57 8.09 7.62 -9.73
N VAL A 58 6.79 7.32 -9.83
CA VAL A 58 6.29 6.15 -10.54
C VAL A 58 5.85 6.58 -11.94
N PRO A 59 6.50 6.06 -13.01
CA PRO A 59 6.17 6.46 -14.37
C PRO A 59 4.88 5.84 -14.86
N PRO A 60 4.30 6.33 -15.98
CA PRO A 60 3.18 5.65 -16.63
C PRO A 60 3.56 4.23 -17.06
N ALA A 61 2.59 3.32 -17.05
CA ALA A 61 2.78 1.94 -17.44
C ALA A 61 1.95 1.58 -18.67
N THR A 62 2.44 0.62 -19.45
CA THR A 62 1.72 0.04 -20.58
C THR A 62 1.02 -1.26 -20.23
N ASP A 63 1.46 -1.94 -19.17
CA ASP A 63 0.90 -3.24 -18.77
C ASP A 63 -0.15 -3.07 -17.68
N HIS A 64 -1.40 -2.91 -18.11
CA HIS A 64 -2.53 -2.75 -17.20
C HIS A 64 -2.86 -4.03 -16.42
N THR A 65 -2.53 -5.20 -16.99
CA THR A 65 -2.75 -6.48 -16.32
C THR A 65 -1.84 -6.63 -15.11
N ALA A 66 -0.56 -6.27 -15.24
CA ALA A 66 0.38 -6.29 -14.13
C ALA A 66 -0.05 -5.34 -13.01
N VAL A 67 -0.49 -4.14 -13.37
CA VAL A 67 -1.01 -3.16 -12.41
C VAL A 67 -2.22 -3.72 -11.67
N GLN A 68 -3.16 -4.34 -12.38
CA GLN A 68 -4.35 -4.91 -11.77
C GLN A 68 -4.01 -6.07 -10.82
N CYS A 69 -3.05 -6.91 -11.16
CA CYS A 69 -2.58 -7.98 -10.27
C CYS A 69 -1.95 -7.41 -9.00
N TRP A 70 -1.11 -6.37 -9.14
CA TRP A 70 -0.52 -5.68 -7.99
C TRP A 70 -1.62 -5.11 -7.09
N ILE A 71 -2.62 -4.44 -7.66
CA ILE A 71 -3.76 -3.89 -6.93
C ILE A 71 -4.46 -5.00 -6.13
N ASN A 72 -4.70 -6.15 -6.73
CA ASN A 72 -5.38 -7.26 -6.07
C ASN A 72 -4.58 -7.81 -4.89
N ILE A 73 -3.25 -7.90 -5.02
CA ILE A 73 -2.38 -8.33 -3.91
C ILE A 73 -2.45 -7.33 -2.76
N ILE A 74 -2.30 -6.05 -3.06
CA ILE A 74 -2.29 -4.99 -2.04
C ILE A 74 -3.66 -4.91 -1.35
N ARG A 75 -4.73 -4.99 -2.12
CA ARG A 75 -6.10 -4.99 -1.58
C ARG A 75 -6.32 -6.15 -0.62
N PHE A 76 -5.84 -7.34 -0.99
CA PHE A 76 -5.93 -8.53 -0.15
C PHE A 76 -5.18 -8.33 1.17
N LEU A 77 -3.96 -7.82 1.12
CA LEU A 77 -3.15 -7.55 2.32
C LEU A 77 -3.80 -6.49 3.21
N ASP A 78 -4.22 -5.38 2.64
CA ASP A 78 -4.82 -4.28 3.39
C ASP A 78 -6.12 -4.72 4.06
N GLN A 79 -6.96 -5.46 3.35
CA GLN A 79 -8.21 -5.97 3.90
C GLN A 79 -7.95 -6.91 5.07
N PHE A 80 -6.97 -7.81 4.94
CA PHE A 80 -6.61 -8.74 6.01
C PHE A 80 -6.09 -7.99 7.24
N ILE A 81 -5.24 -7.00 7.05
CA ILE A 81 -4.70 -6.17 8.14
C ILE A 81 -5.83 -5.42 8.85
N LEU A 82 -6.74 -4.81 8.10
CA LEU A 82 -7.85 -4.04 8.65
C LEU A 82 -8.86 -4.92 9.39
N GLU A 83 -9.29 -6.02 8.79
CA GLU A 83 -10.28 -6.92 9.39
C GLU A 83 -9.83 -7.51 10.73
N ASN A 84 -8.55 -7.83 10.82
CA ASN A 84 -8.00 -8.45 12.03
C ASN A 84 -7.34 -7.43 12.95
N ARG A 85 -7.26 -6.18 12.56
CA ARG A 85 -6.58 -5.10 13.28
C ARG A 85 -5.21 -5.56 13.79
N LEU A 86 -4.43 -6.09 12.86
CA LEU A 86 -3.22 -6.86 13.18
C LEU A 86 -2.13 -6.06 13.87
N ALA A 87 -1.95 -4.80 13.51
CA ALA A 87 -0.77 -4.05 13.90
C ALA A 87 -1.11 -2.84 14.78
N ASP A 88 -0.22 -2.57 15.73
CA ASP A 88 -0.26 -1.33 16.52
C ASP A 88 0.31 -0.15 15.72
N ASP A 89 1.22 -0.44 14.79
CA ASP A 89 1.84 0.55 13.92
C ASP A 89 2.06 -0.09 12.55
N LEU A 90 1.67 0.63 11.50
CA LEU A 90 1.79 0.19 10.12
C LEU A 90 2.43 1.28 9.27
N GLN A 91 3.51 0.92 8.59
CA GLN A 91 4.16 1.79 7.60
C GLN A 91 4.16 1.08 6.26
N ILE A 92 3.75 1.79 5.22
CA ILE A 92 3.76 1.30 3.85
C ILE A 92 4.67 2.22 3.04
N HIS A 93 5.67 1.63 2.39
CA HIS A 93 6.56 2.34 1.49
C HIS A 93 6.37 1.78 0.09
N PHE A 94 6.22 2.66 -0.88
CA PHE A 94 5.93 2.29 -2.25
C PHE A 94 6.80 3.10 -3.20
N GLY A 95 7.35 2.44 -4.22
CA GLY A 95 8.16 3.13 -5.20
C GLY A 95 8.42 2.30 -6.45
N PHE A 96 9.16 2.88 -7.37
CA PHE A 96 9.54 2.26 -8.63
C PHE A 96 11.07 2.22 -8.73
N TRP A 97 11.60 1.02 -8.90
CA TRP A 97 13.04 0.78 -9.06
C TRP A 97 13.30 -0.36 -10.02
N ASN A 98 14.27 -0.20 -10.93
CA ASN A 98 14.74 -1.28 -11.79
C ASN A 98 13.60 -2.01 -12.52
N ASP A 99 12.65 -1.24 -13.08
CA ASP A 99 11.48 -1.76 -13.80
C ASP A 99 10.57 -2.65 -12.93
N ARG A 100 10.54 -2.37 -11.61
CA ARG A 100 9.67 -3.06 -10.66
C ARG A 100 8.97 -2.07 -9.75
N LEU A 101 7.77 -2.42 -9.35
CA LEU A 101 7.11 -1.77 -8.22
C LEU A 101 7.59 -2.47 -6.95
N GLU A 102 8.09 -1.69 -6.01
CA GLU A 102 8.46 -2.18 -4.70
C GLU A 102 7.47 -1.66 -3.67
N THR A 103 6.85 -2.58 -2.95
CA THR A 103 5.90 -2.25 -1.88
C THR A 103 6.40 -2.92 -0.62
N VAL A 104 6.64 -2.13 0.42
CA VAL A 104 7.18 -2.62 1.69
C VAL A 104 6.20 -2.29 2.80
N TYR A 105 5.75 -3.31 3.52
CA TYR A 105 4.94 -3.18 4.72
C TYR A 105 5.82 -3.42 5.93
N GLU A 106 5.83 -2.48 6.87
CA GLU A 106 6.44 -2.67 8.17
C GLU A 106 5.37 -2.60 9.24
N LEU A 107 5.21 -3.69 9.97
CA LEU A 107 4.17 -3.82 10.99
C LEU A 107 4.78 -4.17 12.32
N GLN A 108 4.25 -3.55 13.38
CA GLN A 108 4.55 -3.90 14.75
C GLN A 108 3.34 -4.66 15.31
N LEU A 109 3.54 -5.93 15.68
CA LEU A 109 2.44 -6.82 16.09
C LEU A 109 2.95 -7.89 17.05
N ASP A 110 2.03 -8.51 17.77
CA ASP A 110 2.37 -9.60 18.68
C ASP A 110 2.67 -10.91 17.92
N PRO A 111 3.31 -11.90 18.58
CA PRO A 111 3.68 -13.16 17.93
C PRO A 111 2.52 -13.94 17.31
N THR A 112 1.35 -13.93 17.95
CA THR A 112 0.16 -14.64 17.44
C THR A 112 -0.32 -14.03 16.13
N MET A 113 -0.39 -12.71 16.08
CA MET A 113 -0.79 -11.98 14.86
C MET A 113 0.25 -12.12 13.75
N LYS A 114 1.54 -12.17 14.12
CA LYS A 114 2.61 -12.39 13.17
C LYS A 114 2.51 -13.76 12.49
N GLU A 115 2.21 -14.79 13.27
CA GLU A 115 1.99 -16.14 12.73
C GLU A 115 0.79 -16.17 11.79
N LEU A 116 -0.31 -15.56 12.19
CA LEU A 116 -1.52 -15.45 11.38
C LEU A 116 -1.25 -14.78 10.03
N LEU A 117 -0.54 -13.66 10.05
CA LEU A 117 -0.19 -12.93 8.84
C LEU A 117 0.76 -13.75 7.95
N THR A 118 1.74 -14.42 8.52
CA THR A 118 2.68 -15.27 7.78
C THR A 118 1.95 -16.40 7.06
N GLU A 119 1.01 -17.04 7.70
CA GLU A 119 0.18 -18.08 7.08
C GLU A 119 -0.62 -17.51 5.90
N GLU A 120 -1.23 -16.35 6.08
CA GLU A 120 -2.03 -15.73 5.03
C GLU A 120 -1.21 -15.35 3.80
N LEU A 121 0.03 -14.90 4.01
CA LEU A 121 0.95 -14.57 2.91
C LEU A 121 1.33 -15.78 2.06
N HIS A 122 1.20 -16.99 2.60
CA HIS A 122 1.46 -18.24 1.87
C HIS A 122 0.18 -18.83 1.24
N ALA A 123 -0.94 -18.11 1.29
CA ALA A 123 -2.18 -18.55 0.69
C ALA A 123 -2.02 -18.73 -0.84
N PRO A 124 -2.68 -19.77 -1.44
CA PRO A 124 -2.58 -20.03 -2.87
C PRO A 124 -2.94 -18.85 -3.77
N VAL A 125 -3.89 -18.01 -3.35
CA VAL A 125 -4.29 -16.82 -4.12
C VAL A 125 -3.14 -15.84 -4.30
N ILE A 126 -2.36 -15.61 -3.25
CA ILE A 126 -1.17 -14.74 -3.32
C ILE A 126 -0.13 -15.33 -4.25
N SER A 127 0.15 -16.60 -4.12
CA SER A 127 1.11 -17.33 -4.95
C SER A 127 0.77 -17.23 -6.44
N GLN A 128 -0.49 -17.42 -6.77
CA GLN A 128 -0.97 -17.33 -8.15
C GLN A 128 -0.86 -15.93 -8.73
N LEU A 129 -1.22 -14.90 -7.95
CA LEU A 129 -1.09 -13.50 -8.38
C LEU A 129 0.37 -13.12 -8.58
N LEU A 130 1.26 -13.56 -7.69
CA LEU A 130 2.70 -13.29 -7.82
C LEU A 130 3.28 -13.86 -9.11
N LYS A 131 2.88 -15.06 -9.49
CA LYS A 131 3.33 -15.67 -10.74
C LYS A 131 2.96 -14.85 -11.96
N ARG A 132 1.79 -14.23 -11.96
CA ARG A 132 1.31 -13.42 -13.08
C ARG A 132 2.11 -12.14 -13.29
N VAL A 133 2.73 -11.61 -12.24
CA VAL A 133 3.46 -10.34 -12.28
C VAL A 133 4.97 -10.53 -12.11
N ASP A 134 5.46 -11.75 -12.26
CA ASP A 134 6.86 -12.08 -11.99
C ASP A 134 7.28 -11.50 -10.63
N GLY A 135 6.44 -11.75 -9.64
CA GLY A 135 6.56 -11.14 -8.33
C GLY A 135 7.41 -11.94 -7.37
N GLN A 136 8.07 -11.23 -6.47
CA GLN A 136 8.86 -11.79 -5.39
C GLN A 136 8.33 -11.23 -4.06
N LEU A 137 8.14 -12.12 -3.11
CA LEU A 137 7.70 -11.77 -1.77
C LEU A 137 8.75 -12.23 -0.78
N GLU A 138 9.28 -11.29 0.00
CA GLU A 138 10.24 -11.57 1.05
C GLU A 138 9.67 -11.14 2.39
N ILE A 139 9.86 -11.99 3.42
CA ILE A 139 9.37 -11.73 4.75
C ILE A 139 10.57 -11.77 5.71
N GLU A 140 10.80 -10.66 6.40
CA GLU A 140 11.78 -10.57 7.48
C GLU A 140 11.04 -10.34 8.79
N SER A 141 11.36 -11.13 9.80
CA SER A 141 10.71 -10.97 11.10
C SER A 141 11.69 -11.02 12.24
N ASN A 142 11.45 -10.21 13.26
CA ASN A 142 12.07 -10.30 14.56
C ASN A 142 10.99 -10.32 15.64
N GLU A 143 11.32 -10.16 16.92
CA GLU A 143 10.40 -10.41 18.04
C GLU A 143 9.00 -9.79 17.85
N ARG A 144 8.89 -8.52 17.48
CA ARG A 144 7.63 -7.78 17.39
C ARG A 144 7.44 -7.04 16.07
N ARG A 145 8.35 -7.25 15.11
CA ARG A 145 8.25 -6.60 13.80
C ARG A 145 8.25 -7.61 12.69
N ILE A 146 7.47 -7.32 11.68
CA ILE A 146 7.51 -8.04 10.42
C ILE A 146 7.67 -7.02 9.29
N LYS A 147 8.54 -7.32 8.35
CA LYS A 147 8.74 -6.53 7.15
C LYS A 147 8.40 -7.41 5.96
N ILE A 148 7.43 -6.99 5.17
CA ILE A 148 6.99 -7.68 3.97
C ILE A 148 7.43 -6.86 2.78
N SER A 149 8.29 -7.41 1.94
CA SER A 149 8.77 -6.74 0.73
C SER A 149 8.19 -7.44 -0.49
N LEU A 150 7.43 -6.69 -1.28
CA LEU A 150 6.81 -7.18 -2.50
C LEU A 150 7.44 -6.45 -3.69
N LYS A 151 7.97 -7.22 -4.65
CA LYS A 151 8.51 -6.69 -5.90
C LYS A 151 7.74 -7.30 -7.06
N THR A 152 7.12 -6.46 -7.86
CA THR A 152 6.34 -6.90 -9.01
C THR A 152 6.84 -6.21 -10.27
N ALA A 153 6.83 -6.93 -11.40
CA ALA A 153 7.25 -6.36 -12.67
C ALA A 153 6.36 -5.18 -13.08
N TYR A 154 6.99 -4.15 -13.61
CA TYR A 154 6.30 -2.95 -14.04
C TYR A 154 7.00 -2.37 -15.26
N ARG A 155 6.32 -2.36 -16.40
CA ARG A 155 6.87 -1.80 -17.63
C ARG A 155 6.40 -0.36 -17.79
N LYS A 156 7.36 0.56 -17.77
CA LYS A 156 7.07 1.96 -17.99
C LYS A 156 6.79 2.22 -19.48
N GLU A 157 5.96 3.22 -19.75
CA GLU A 157 5.66 3.66 -21.09
C GLU A 157 6.92 4.22 -21.76
N GLY A 158 7.09 3.92 -23.07
CA GLY A 158 8.23 4.42 -23.85
C GLY A 158 9.46 3.51 -23.86
N ASN A 159 9.38 2.31 -23.33
CA ASN A 159 10.45 1.31 -23.40
C ASN A 159 10.17 0.27 -24.47
#